data_f574db440801b1639c418b7d57942538
#
_entry.id   f574db440801b1639c418b7d57942538
#
_cell.length_a   1.000
_cell.length_b   1.000
_cell.length_c   1.000
_cell.angle_alpha   90.00
_cell.angle_beta   90.00
_cell.angle_gamma   90.00
#
_symmetry.space_group_name_H-M   'P 1'
#
loop_
_entity.id
_entity.type
_entity.pdbx_description
1 polymer ?
#
loop_
_entity_poly.entity_id
_entity_poly.type
_entity_poly.pdbx_seq_one_letter_code
_entity_poly.pdbx_strand_id
1 'polypeptide(L)'
;VVHVEDAQGHVITARSHYRLLGHRATLNGSGEPVVDGRLWSDPNVRMDVEDIVGPGAMLVGDDSSDRFDVLPLLVATDGAVAAFGHDGRRLRPNLVIGGVEGLAERSWSGQCLHIGEVIIGIQDLRGRCIMTTFDPDSLKQDRQVLTDIVRRFGGTLALNCFVIRGGEIRVGDTVELARHRQCEAAHTS
;
A
#
# COMPACT_ATOMS: atom_id res chain seq x y z
N VAL A 1 12.69 0.14 7.56
CA VAL A 1 11.27 -0.26 7.64
C VAL A 1 11.02 -0.79 9.05
N VAL A 2 9.83 -0.50 9.61
CA VAL A 2 9.39 -1.04 10.92
C VAL A 2 8.30 -2.07 10.67
N HIS A 3 8.39 -3.21 11.34
CA HIS A 3 7.44 -4.31 11.26
C HIS A 3 7.16 -4.90 12.65
N VAL A 4 6.15 -5.75 12.77
CA VAL A 4 5.80 -6.44 14.01
C VAL A 4 6.39 -7.86 13.98
N GLU A 5 6.98 -8.26 15.10
CA GLU A 5 7.39 -9.65 15.34
C GLU A 5 6.70 -10.22 16.59
N ASP A 6 6.46 -11.53 16.59
CA ASP A 6 6.03 -12.25 17.80
C ASP A 6 7.21 -12.54 18.73
N ALA A 7 6.93 -13.17 19.89
CA ALA A 7 7.96 -13.54 20.86
C ALA A 7 9.01 -14.52 20.33
N GLN A 8 8.79 -15.17 19.18
CA GLN A 8 9.68 -16.10 18.52
C GLN A 8 10.45 -15.47 17.35
N GLY A 9 10.24 -14.18 17.09
CA GLY A 9 10.86 -13.45 15.98
C GLY A 9 10.20 -13.68 14.61
N HIS A 10 8.99 -14.24 14.58
CA HIS A 10 8.25 -14.36 13.32
C HIS A 10 7.57 -13.05 12.98
N VAL A 11 7.68 -12.66 11.71
CA VAL A 11 7.01 -11.45 11.20
C VAL A 11 5.49 -11.64 11.21
N ILE A 12 4.81 -10.74 11.91
CA ILE A 12 3.36 -10.71 12.01
C ILE A 12 2.80 -9.66 11.05
N THR A 13 1.75 -10.03 10.35
CA THR A 13 1.07 -9.13 9.42
C THR A 13 -0.41 -8.98 9.79
N ALA A 14 -1.05 -7.95 9.29
CA ALA A 14 -2.48 -7.76 9.47
C ALA A 14 -3.34 -8.86 8.82
N ARG A 15 -2.78 -9.76 8.01
CA ARG A 15 -3.51 -10.93 7.49
C ARG A 15 -3.85 -11.93 8.60
N SER A 16 -2.94 -12.12 9.53
CA SER A 16 -3.15 -12.99 10.69
C SER A 16 -3.78 -12.22 11.87
N HIS A 17 -3.43 -10.93 12.01
CA HIS A 17 -3.87 -10.09 13.13
C HIS A 17 -4.49 -8.79 12.60
N TYR A 18 -5.73 -8.89 12.09
CA TYR A 18 -6.41 -7.77 11.39
C TYR A 18 -6.56 -6.50 12.23
N ARG A 19 -6.54 -6.58 13.56
CA ARG A 19 -6.59 -5.42 14.46
C ARG A 19 -5.40 -4.47 14.27
N LEU A 20 -4.27 -4.96 13.73
CA LEU A 20 -3.14 -4.12 13.34
C LEU A 20 -3.52 -3.08 12.27
N LEU A 21 -4.59 -3.30 11.49
CA LEU A 21 -5.12 -2.32 10.54
C LEU A 21 -5.66 -1.04 11.20
N GLY A 22 -6.00 -1.10 12.48
CA GLY A 22 -6.48 0.04 13.25
C GLY A 22 -5.41 1.08 13.55
N HIS A 23 -4.13 0.71 13.43
CA HIS A 23 -3.03 1.63 13.68
C HIS A 23 -2.61 2.38 12.43
N ARG A 24 -2.36 3.69 12.60
CA ARG A 24 -1.89 4.57 11.52
C ARG A 24 -0.39 4.79 11.65
N ALA A 25 0.37 4.26 10.70
CA ALA A 25 1.79 4.51 10.60
C ALA A 25 2.07 5.69 9.65
N THR A 26 2.94 6.60 10.07
CA THR A 26 3.42 7.76 9.29
C THR A 26 4.90 7.98 9.56
N LEU A 27 5.52 8.94 8.87
CA LEU A 27 6.84 9.46 9.23
C LEU A 27 6.68 10.83 9.88
N ASN A 28 7.51 11.14 10.88
CA ASN A 28 7.60 12.48 11.43
C ASN A 28 8.49 13.39 10.56
N GLY A 29 8.67 14.65 10.97
CA GLY A 29 9.49 15.62 10.23
C GLY A 29 10.98 15.27 10.11
N SER A 30 11.48 14.33 10.93
CA SER A 30 12.85 13.79 10.86
C SER A 30 12.93 12.46 10.09
N GLY A 31 11.82 11.98 9.52
CA GLY A 31 11.78 10.72 8.77
C GLY A 31 11.69 9.46 9.64
N GLU A 32 11.44 9.61 10.96
CA GLU A 32 11.27 8.47 11.85
C GLU A 32 9.84 7.95 11.81
N PRO A 33 9.64 6.62 11.90
CA PRO A 33 8.31 6.02 11.96
C PRO A 33 7.55 6.44 13.21
N VAL A 34 6.28 6.75 13.02
CA VAL A 34 5.33 7.13 14.06
C VAL A 34 4.08 6.28 13.93
N VAL A 35 3.59 5.74 15.02
CA VAL A 35 2.34 4.96 15.11
C VAL A 35 1.35 5.74 15.97
N ASP A 36 0.21 6.11 15.40
CA ASP A 36 -0.84 6.89 16.08
C ASP A 36 -0.32 8.15 16.79
N GLY A 37 0.62 8.85 16.15
CA GLY A 37 1.22 10.08 16.66
C GLY A 37 2.33 9.88 17.69
N ARG A 38 2.71 8.65 18.04
CA ARG A 38 3.80 8.29 18.96
C ARG A 38 4.97 7.67 18.19
N LEU A 39 6.20 7.87 18.64
CA LEU A 39 7.35 7.16 18.04
C LEU A 39 7.11 5.65 18.10
N TRP A 40 7.52 4.93 17.08
CA TRP A 40 7.39 3.47 17.01
C TRP A 40 8.05 2.72 18.18
N SER A 41 9.07 3.34 18.79
CA SER A 41 9.82 2.83 19.97
C SER A 41 9.15 3.16 21.31
N ASP A 42 8.02 3.89 21.30
CA ASP A 42 7.29 4.26 22.54
C ASP A 42 6.76 2.99 23.22
N PRO A 43 6.96 2.82 24.56
CA PRO A 43 6.47 1.67 25.30
C PRO A 43 4.94 1.43 25.16
N ASN A 44 4.14 2.48 25.00
CA ASN A 44 2.69 2.33 24.82
C ASN A 44 2.36 1.73 23.43
N VAL A 45 3.12 2.06 22.39
CA VAL A 45 2.97 1.43 21.07
C VAL A 45 3.27 -0.06 21.15
N ARG A 46 4.30 -0.44 21.93
CA ARG A 46 4.61 -1.84 22.19
C ARG A 46 3.45 -2.54 22.93
N MET A 47 2.90 -1.92 23.95
CA MET A 47 1.75 -2.47 24.69
C MET A 47 0.54 -2.68 23.78
N ASP A 48 0.23 -1.72 22.91
CA ASP A 48 -0.85 -1.81 21.92
C ASP A 48 -0.64 -3.01 20.98
N VAL A 49 0.62 -3.26 20.56
CA VAL A 49 0.98 -4.40 19.72
C VAL A 49 0.88 -5.73 20.48
N GLU A 50 1.35 -5.79 21.73
CA GLU A 50 1.22 -6.96 22.59
C GLU A 50 -0.25 -7.33 22.87
N ASP A 51 -1.14 -6.35 23.02
CA ASP A 51 -2.59 -6.56 23.18
C ASP A 51 -3.26 -7.18 21.94
N ILE A 52 -2.67 -6.98 20.76
CA ILE A 52 -3.20 -7.49 19.50
C ILE A 52 -2.61 -8.85 19.15
N VAL A 53 -1.31 -9.01 19.30
CA VAL A 53 -0.54 -10.15 18.82
C VAL A 53 -0.28 -11.18 19.94
N GLY A 54 -0.03 -10.69 21.15
CA GLY A 54 0.26 -11.51 22.31
C GLY A 54 1.53 -11.07 23.05
N PRO A 55 1.76 -11.62 24.24
CA PRO A 55 2.90 -11.26 25.09
C PRO A 55 4.25 -11.46 24.38
N GLY A 56 5.14 -10.48 24.49
CA GLY A 56 6.47 -10.51 23.89
C GLY A 56 6.51 -10.06 22.43
N ALA A 57 5.39 -9.70 21.82
CA ALA A 57 5.37 -9.08 20.51
C ALA A 57 5.99 -7.68 20.58
N MET A 58 6.67 -7.28 19.52
CA MET A 58 7.35 -5.99 19.44
C MET A 58 7.41 -5.43 18.03
N LEU A 59 7.64 -4.13 17.94
CA LEU A 59 8.05 -3.49 16.70
C LEU A 59 9.56 -3.61 16.55
N VAL A 60 10.00 -4.00 15.36
CA VAL A 60 11.42 -4.15 15.01
C VAL A 60 11.73 -3.24 13.83
N GLY A 61 12.78 -2.43 13.96
CA GLY A 61 13.32 -1.62 12.87
C GLY A 61 14.36 -2.42 12.10
N ASP A 62 14.24 -2.44 10.77
CA ASP A 62 15.16 -3.15 9.88
C ASP A 62 15.35 -2.32 8.58
N ASP A 63 16.58 -2.31 8.07
CA ASP A 63 16.92 -1.65 6.81
C ASP A 63 16.66 -2.52 5.58
N SER A 64 16.14 -3.75 5.76
CA SER A 64 15.85 -4.65 4.65
C SER A 64 14.68 -4.12 3.79
N SER A 65 14.90 -4.11 2.47
CA SER A 65 13.89 -3.73 1.48
C SER A 65 12.81 -4.80 1.24
N ASP A 66 12.95 -5.99 1.82
CA ASP A 66 12.20 -7.19 1.45
C ASP A 66 10.89 -7.41 2.24
N ARG A 67 10.38 -6.37 2.91
CA ARG A 67 9.20 -6.44 3.80
C ARG A 67 7.89 -6.05 3.14
N PHE A 68 7.82 -6.15 1.83
CA PHE A 68 6.58 -5.89 1.09
C PHE A 68 5.87 -7.20 0.78
N ASP A 69 4.54 -7.19 0.90
CA ASP A 69 3.71 -8.36 0.62
C ASP A 69 3.83 -8.85 -0.85
N VAL A 70 3.92 -7.91 -1.79
CA VAL A 70 4.16 -8.17 -3.21
C VAL A 70 5.18 -7.17 -3.77
N LEU A 71 4.84 -5.88 -3.78
CA LEU A 71 5.69 -4.77 -4.23
C LEU A 71 5.53 -3.57 -3.30
N PRO A 72 6.52 -2.64 -3.29
CA PRO A 72 6.51 -1.50 -2.37
C PRO A 72 5.35 -0.53 -2.57
N LEU A 73 4.80 -0.43 -3.78
CA LEU A 73 3.75 0.53 -4.07
C LEU A 73 2.49 -0.15 -4.62
N LEU A 74 1.35 0.32 -4.12
CA LEU A 74 0.04 0.08 -4.68
C LEU A 74 -0.50 1.40 -5.25
N VAL A 75 -0.75 1.45 -6.55
CA VAL A 75 -1.30 2.62 -7.24
C VAL A 75 -2.72 2.32 -7.69
N ALA A 76 -3.66 3.17 -7.31
CA ALA A 76 -5.03 3.14 -7.81
C ALA A 76 -5.29 4.34 -8.73
N THR A 77 -6.39 4.31 -9.46
CA THR A 77 -6.91 5.45 -10.21
C THR A 77 -8.26 5.88 -9.63
N ASP A 78 -8.64 7.12 -9.82
CA ASP A 78 -9.96 7.61 -9.40
C ASP A 78 -11.09 6.87 -10.13
N GLY A 79 -10.90 6.51 -11.40
CA GLY A 79 -11.84 5.68 -12.15
C GLY A 79 -11.99 4.27 -11.54
N ALA A 80 -10.88 3.62 -11.15
CA ALA A 80 -10.94 2.31 -10.48
C ALA A 80 -11.61 2.40 -9.10
N VAL A 81 -11.33 3.45 -8.34
CA VAL A 81 -11.98 3.72 -7.03
C VAL A 81 -13.49 3.95 -7.22
N ALA A 82 -13.89 4.74 -8.22
CA ALA A 82 -15.30 4.95 -8.55
C ALA A 82 -15.99 3.64 -8.99
N ALA A 83 -15.34 2.87 -9.86
CA ALA A 83 -15.87 1.58 -10.32
C ALA A 83 -15.97 0.56 -9.16
N PHE A 84 -15.08 0.61 -8.19
CA PHE A 84 -15.12 -0.26 -7.01
C PHE A 84 -16.43 -0.11 -6.23
N GLY A 85 -16.92 1.12 -6.05
CA GLY A 85 -18.24 1.39 -5.45
C GLY A 85 -18.33 1.14 -3.94
N HIS A 86 -17.20 0.91 -3.28
CA HIS A 86 -17.04 0.88 -1.84
C HIS A 86 -16.03 1.95 -1.41
N ASP A 87 -15.78 2.11 -0.12
CA ASP A 87 -14.75 3.02 0.36
C ASP A 87 -13.38 2.66 -0.26
N GLY A 88 -12.82 3.57 -1.06
CA GLY A 88 -11.54 3.37 -1.76
C GLY A 88 -10.35 3.09 -0.83
N ARG A 89 -10.42 3.54 0.44
CA ARG A 89 -9.40 3.24 1.46
C ARG A 89 -9.26 1.75 1.74
N ARG A 90 -10.30 0.93 1.47
CA ARG A 90 -10.22 -0.54 1.54
C ARG A 90 -9.23 -1.14 0.56
N LEU A 91 -8.95 -0.45 -0.55
CA LEU A 91 -7.91 -0.84 -1.50
C LEU A 91 -6.50 -0.57 -0.96
N ARG A 92 -6.35 0.34 0.01
CA ARG A 92 -5.09 0.72 0.68
C ARG A 92 -4.01 1.21 -0.30
N PRO A 93 -4.34 2.10 -1.24
CA PRO A 93 -3.37 2.60 -2.20
C PRO A 93 -2.37 3.53 -1.52
N ASN A 94 -1.12 3.50 -1.98
CA ASN A 94 -0.11 4.50 -1.64
C ASN A 94 -0.34 5.79 -2.44
N LEU A 95 -0.78 5.64 -3.70
CA LEU A 95 -1.05 6.74 -4.62
C LEU A 95 -2.41 6.53 -5.29
N VAL A 96 -3.13 7.63 -5.52
CA VAL A 96 -4.33 7.65 -6.36
C VAL A 96 -4.13 8.66 -7.48
N ILE A 97 -4.17 8.18 -8.72
CA ILE A 97 -4.03 9.00 -9.92
C ILE A 97 -5.42 9.50 -10.31
N GLY A 98 -5.58 10.81 -10.38
CA GLY A 98 -6.83 11.46 -10.81
C GLY A 98 -6.93 11.65 -12.32
N GLY A 99 -8.16 11.84 -12.81
CA GLY A 99 -8.44 12.10 -14.22
C GLY A 99 -8.38 10.87 -15.11
N VAL A 100 -8.51 9.67 -14.56
CA VAL A 100 -8.48 8.40 -15.30
C VAL A 100 -9.90 7.83 -15.42
N GLU A 101 -10.39 7.70 -16.64
CA GLU A 101 -11.74 7.18 -16.87
C GLU A 101 -11.83 5.66 -16.70
N GLY A 102 -12.86 5.23 -15.99
CA GLY A 102 -13.22 3.81 -15.84
C GLY A 102 -12.08 2.97 -15.28
N LEU A 103 -11.72 1.91 -15.99
CA LEU A 103 -10.67 0.97 -15.62
C LEU A 103 -9.51 1.01 -16.64
N ALA A 104 -9.15 2.19 -17.14
CA ALA A 104 -8.11 2.33 -18.15
C ALA A 104 -6.74 1.82 -17.67
N GLU A 105 -6.46 1.86 -16.37
CA GLU A 105 -5.23 1.34 -15.77
C GLU A 105 -5.02 -0.17 -16.00
N ARG A 106 -6.05 -0.91 -16.34
CA ARG A 106 -5.94 -2.35 -16.63
C ARG A 106 -5.05 -2.66 -17.85
N SER A 107 -4.82 -1.68 -18.71
CA SER A 107 -3.94 -1.80 -19.88
C SER A 107 -2.51 -1.27 -19.63
N TRP A 108 -2.17 -0.87 -18.39
CA TRP A 108 -0.90 -0.18 -18.12
C TRP A 108 0.25 -1.10 -17.68
N SER A 109 0.02 -2.41 -17.55
CA SER A 109 1.09 -3.36 -17.19
C SER A 109 2.31 -3.23 -18.12
N GLY A 110 3.50 -3.18 -17.54
CA GLY A 110 4.76 -3.00 -18.25
C GLY A 110 5.05 -1.56 -18.70
N GLN A 111 4.24 -0.59 -18.29
CA GLN A 111 4.48 0.84 -18.52
C GLN A 111 5.04 1.50 -17.26
N CYS A 112 5.30 2.80 -17.31
CA CYS A 112 5.72 3.58 -16.14
C CYS A 112 4.96 4.91 -16.04
N LEU A 113 4.90 5.42 -14.80
CA LEU A 113 4.39 6.73 -14.47
C LEU A 113 5.57 7.68 -14.23
N HIS A 114 5.56 8.82 -14.91
CA HIS A 114 6.48 9.93 -14.67
C HIS A 114 5.76 10.99 -13.84
N ILE A 115 6.34 11.37 -12.69
CA ILE A 115 5.82 12.40 -11.79
C ILE A 115 6.98 13.34 -11.45
N GLY A 116 7.16 14.40 -12.23
CA GLY A 116 8.38 15.20 -12.20
C GLY A 116 9.61 14.32 -12.51
N GLU A 117 10.56 14.25 -11.58
CA GLU A 117 11.76 13.38 -11.71
C GLU A 117 11.53 11.94 -11.21
N VAL A 118 10.43 11.67 -10.53
CA VAL A 118 10.11 10.33 -10.03
C VAL A 118 9.59 9.44 -11.14
N ILE A 119 10.08 8.19 -11.18
CA ILE A 119 9.62 7.19 -12.14
C ILE A 119 9.17 5.95 -11.38
N ILE A 120 7.92 5.55 -11.62
CA ILE A 120 7.29 4.39 -11.00
C ILE A 120 6.98 3.36 -12.10
N GLY A 121 7.58 2.17 -12.00
CA GLY A 121 7.29 1.06 -12.90
C GLY A 121 6.00 0.34 -12.50
N ILE A 122 5.20 -0.02 -13.49
CA ILE A 122 3.94 -0.77 -13.31
C ILE A 122 4.20 -2.23 -13.71
N GLN A 123 4.10 -3.14 -12.74
CA GLN A 123 4.29 -4.56 -13.01
C GLN A 123 3.01 -5.19 -13.57
N ASP A 124 1.95 -5.23 -12.78
CA ASP A 124 0.71 -5.90 -13.13
C ASP A 124 -0.48 -5.38 -12.29
N LEU A 125 -1.64 -5.98 -12.50
CA LEU A 125 -2.83 -5.73 -11.70
C LEU A 125 -2.71 -6.41 -10.33
N ARG A 126 -3.06 -5.68 -9.28
CA ARG A 126 -3.04 -6.19 -7.90
C ARG A 126 -4.14 -7.21 -7.65
N GLY A 127 -3.79 -8.46 -7.35
CA GLY A 127 -4.68 -9.44 -6.78
C GLY A 127 -5.20 -9.00 -5.40
N ARG A 128 -6.50 -9.06 -5.19
CA ARG A 128 -7.12 -8.60 -3.93
C ARG A 128 -7.36 -9.75 -2.98
N CYS A 129 -7.22 -9.49 -1.70
CA CYS A 129 -7.35 -10.50 -0.65
C CYS A 129 -8.34 -10.04 0.44
N ILE A 130 -8.50 -10.85 1.47
CA ILE A 130 -9.39 -10.62 2.61
C ILE A 130 -9.19 -9.26 3.29
N MET A 131 -8.01 -8.64 3.15
CA MET A 131 -7.72 -7.34 3.74
C MET A 131 -8.66 -6.23 3.27
N THR A 132 -9.19 -6.31 2.03
CA THR A 132 -10.17 -5.37 1.50
C THR A 132 -11.54 -5.45 2.15
N THR A 133 -11.81 -6.54 2.88
CA THR A 133 -13.11 -6.74 3.53
C THR A 133 -13.24 -5.97 4.84
N PHE A 134 -12.13 -5.50 5.43
CA PHE A 134 -12.19 -4.76 6.69
C PHE A 134 -12.46 -3.28 6.43
N ASP A 135 -13.44 -2.76 7.15
CA ASP A 135 -13.76 -1.33 7.14
C ASP A 135 -12.58 -0.53 7.72
N PRO A 136 -12.13 0.55 7.07
CA PRO A 136 -10.92 1.27 7.48
C PRO A 136 -11.05 2.01 8.82
N ASP A 137 -12.27 2.29 9.29
CA ASP A 137 -12.51 3.02 10.53
C ASP A 137 -12.94 2.08 11.68
N SER A 138 -13.91 1.20 11.41
CA SER A 138 -14.50 0.33 12.43
C SER A 138 -13.86 -1.05 12.53
N LEU A 139 -13.04 -1.44 11.57
CA LEU A 139 -12.48 -2.78 11.37
C LEU A 139 -13.53 -3.89 11.22
N LYS A 140 -14.81 -3.52 11.06
CA LYS A 140 -15.87 -4.49 10.82
C LYS A 140 -15.66 -5.18 9.48
N GLN A 141 -15.68 -6.50 9.50
CA GLN A 141 -15.50 -7.30 8.29
C GLN A 141 -16.79 -7.37 7.47
N ASP A 142 -16.69 -7.08 6.16
CA ASP A 142 -17.72 -7.30 5.16
C ASP A 142 -17.13 -8.13 4.01
N ARG A 143 -17.41 -9.42 4.00
CA ARG A 143 -16.88 -10.36 2.99
C ARG A 143 -17.48 -10.13 1.60
N GLN A 144 -18.63 -9.44 1.51
CA GLN A 144 -19.26 -9.12 0.25
C GLN A 144 -18.36 -8.26 -0.64
N VAL A 145 -17.56 -7.38 -0.03
CA VAL A 145 -16.57 -6.53 -0.73
C VAL A 145 -15.62 -7.37 -1.60
N LEU A 146 -15.04 -8.43 -1.06
CA LEU A 146 -14.13 -9.30 -1.84
C LEU A 146 -14.90 -10.11 -2.88
N THR A 147 -16.10 -10.57 -2.57
CA THR A 147 -16.97 -11.26 -3.52
C THR A 147 -17.28 -10.36 -4.72
N ASP A 148 -17.57 -9.08 -4.49
CA ASP A 148 -17.84 -8.11 -5.54
C ASP A 148 -16.59 -7.86 -6.39
N ILE A 149 -15.41 -7.77 -5.78
CA ILE A 149 -14.14 -7.63 -6.52
C ILE A 149 -13.92 -8.85 -7.44
N VAL A 150 -14.14 -10.06 -6.94
CA VAL A 150 -13.99 -11.28 -7.74
C VAL A 150 -14.98 -11.31 -8.91
N ARG A 151 -16.24 -11.02 -8.64
CA ARG A 151 -17.31 -11.07 -9.67
C ARG A 151 -17.17 -9.98 -10.73
N ARG A 152 -16.84 -8.76 -10.35
CA ARG A 152 -16.84 -7.59 -11.23
C ARG A 152 -15.49 -7.34 -11.90
N PHE A 153 -14.40 -7.72 -11.25
CA PHE A 153 -13.05 -7.35 -11.68
C PHE A 153 -12.09 -8.54 -11.81
N GLY A 154 -12.60 -9.78 -11.73
CA GLY A 154 -11.77 -10.98 -11.83
C GLY A 154 -10.77 -11.14 -10.68
N GLY A 155 -11.08 -10.59 -9.50
CA GLY A 155 -10.22 -10.67 -8.32
C GLY A 155 -9.06 -9.67 -8.30
N THR A 156 -8.94 -8.79 -9.30
CA THR A 156 -7.83 -7.81 -9.41
C THR A 156 -8.35 -6.38 -9.49
N LEU A 157 -7.74 -5.46 -8.74
CA LEU A 157 -8.06 -4.04 -8.77
C LEU A 157 -6.88 -3.22 -8.24
N ALA A 158 -6.56 -2.08 -8.88
CA ALA A 158 -5.34 -1.31 -8.69
C ALA A 158 -4.09 -2.01 -9.24
N LEU A 159 -2.92 -1.39 -9.11
CA LEU A 159 -1.68 -1.77 -9.76
C LEU A 159 -0.59 -2.07 -8.73
N ASN A 160 0.15 -3.16 -8.95
CA ASN A 160 1.43 -3.42 -8.30
C ASN A 160 2.52 -2.60 -8.98
N CYS A 161 3.19 -1.77 -8.22
CA CYS A 161 4.20 -0.86 -8.74
C CYS A 161 5.48 -0.88 -7.90
N PHE A 162 6.59 -0.46 -8.52
CA PHE A 162 7.90 -0.33 -7.92
C PHE A 162 8.57 0.98 -8.33
N VAL A 163 9.50 1.47 -7.50
CA VAL A 163 10.22 2.71 -7.78
C VAL A 163 11.40 2.40 -8.69
N ILE A 164 11.46 3.05 -9.87
CA ILE A 164 12.62 3.03 -10.78
C ILE A 164 13.56 4.18 -10.40
N ARG A 165 13.02 5.38 -10.23
CA ARG A 165 13.76 6.55 -9.75
C ARG A 165 12.96 7.24 -8.65
N GLY A 166 13.58 7.37 -7.48
CA GLY A 166 13.00 8.04 -6.31
C GLY A 166 13.04 9.56 -6.43
N GLY A 167 12.37 10.21 -5.50
CA GLY A 167 12.28 11.67 -5.41
C GLY A 167 11.09 12.07 -4.54
N GLU A 168 10.78 13.35 -4.53
CA GLU A 168 9.63 13.91 -3.83
C GLU A 168 8.46 14.07 -4.79
N ILE A 169 7.27 13.68 -4.37
CA ILE A 169 6.01 13.89 -5.07
C ILE A 169 4.99 14.55 -4.14
N ARG A 170 4.11 15.37 -4.72
CA ARG A 170 3.07 16.09 -3.98
C ARG A 170 1.70 15.86 -4.59
N VAL A 171 0.68 15.98 -3.78
CA VAL A 171 -0.71 15.95 -4.28
C VAL A 171 -0.89 17.12 -5.25
N GLY A 172 -1.37 16.83 -6.46
CA GLY A 172 -1.56 17.78 -7.54
C GLY A 172 -0.44 17.77 -8.59
N ASP A 173 0.63 17.03 -8.38
CA ASP A 173 1.67 16.86 -9.40
C ASP A 173 1.11 16.16 -10.63
N THR A 174 1.55 16.59 -11.81
CA THR A 174 1.16 15.98 -13.08
C THR A 174 1.76 14.59 -13.21
N VAL A 175 0.94 13.63 -13.64
CA VAL A 175 1.34 12.25 -13.90
C VAL A 175 1.24 11.95 -15.38
N GLU A 176 2.33 11.48 -15.98
CA GLU A 176 2.40 11.07 -17.38
C GLU A 176 2.62 9.56 -17.48
N LEU A 177 1.76 8.88 -18.25
CA LEU A 177 1.93 7.46 -18.57
C LEU A 177 2.87 7.29 -19.76
N ALA A 178 3.97 6.56 -19.56
CA ALA A 178 4.99 6.35 -20.58
C ALA A 178 5.18 4.86 -20.89
N ARG A 179 5.55 4.53 -22.14
CA ARG A 179 5.80 3.16 -22.58
C ARG A 179 7.17 2.67 -22.09
N HIS A 180 7.32 1.36 -21.90
CA HIS A 180 8.49 0.68 -21.35
C HIS A 180 9.86 1.16 -21.91
N ARG A 181 10.00 1.44 -23.19
CA ARG A 181 11.26 1.95 -23.78
C ARG A 181 11.73 3.29 -23.20
N GLN A 182 10.81 4.08 -22.66
CA GLN A 182 11.11 5.37 -22.03
C GLN A 182 11.50 5.22 -20.56
N CYS A 183 11.13 4.10 -19.93
CA CYS A 183 11.51 3.79 -18.56
C CYS A 183 12.99 3.38 -18.45
N GLU A 184 13.52 2.66 -19.45
CA GLU A 184 14.91 2.19 -19.49
C GLU A 184 15.92 3.32 -19.78
N ALA A 185 15.54 4.27 -20.64
CA ALA A 185 16.41 5.41 -20.98
C ALA A 185 16.72 6.33 -19.77
N ALA A 186 15.88 6.31 -18.75
CA ALA A 186 16.06 7.09 -17.53
C ALA A 186 16.97 6.42 -16.48
N HIS A 187 17.41 5.18 -16.73
CA HIS A 187 18.29 4.41 -15.82
C HIS A 187 19.78 4.60 -16.19
N THR A 188 20.08 5.22 -17.35
CA THR A 188 21.43 5.35 -17.93
C THR A 188 21.93 6.79 -17.99
N SER A 189 21.28 7.74 -17.32
CA SER A 189 21.68 9.16 -17.31
C SER A 189 22.10 9.62 -15.92
#